data_03b340d6a46c0f36781fa1bf963b69e9
#
_entry.id   03b340d6a46c0f36781fa1bf963b69e9
#
_cell.length_a   1.000
_cell.length_b   1.000
_cell.length_c   1.000
_cell.angle_alpha   90.00
_cell.angle_beta   90.00
_cell.angle_gamma   90.00
#
_symmetry.space_group_name_H-M   'P 1'
#
loop_
_entity.id
_entity.type
_entity.pdbx_description
1 polymer ?
#
loop_
_entity_poly.entity_id
_entity_poly.type
_entity_poly.pdbx_seq_one_letter_code
_entity_poly.pdbx_strand_id
1 'polypeptide(L)'
;MNAGRLLGPFLYGALFVVALPAGLWWWAEATQAVIGLPAYRLPFVGWGLSAVGLAMILAAMLALRVHGGGLPMNAYPPPRYVRQGPYRWIRHPIYVGFAILVAGVSLGTGSASGLWLVTPLVALGMAALVAGYEGPALRRRFGDAAAEGPWLRLPGGDGGPPSLRDRISVVALVFLPWTVAYEGAFRLGIPPDAVQAFLPFERGWPVLVWTEVVYVSVYPL
;
A
#
# COMPACT_ATOMS: atom_id res chain seq x y z
N MET A 1 -7.42 -10.71 37.64
CA MET A 1 -7.40 -10.05 36.33
C MET A 1 -8.85 -9.79 35.95
N ASN A 2 -9.29 -8.53 35.88
CA ASN A 2 -10.72 -8.23 35.62
C ASN A 2 -11.06 -8.56 34.16
N ALA A 3 -12.05 -9.45 33.94
CA ALA A 3 -12.53 -9.87 32.64
C ALA A 3 -12.85 -8.68 31.70
N GLY A 4 -13.36 -7.56 32.23
CA GLY A 4 -13.64 -6.35 31.46
C GLY A 4 -12.41 -5.67 30.84
N ARG A 5 -11.19 -5.85 31.38
CA ARG A 5 -9.97 -5.30 30.80
C ARG A 5 -9.45 -6.07 29.59
N LEU A 6 -9.87 -7.32 29.41
CA LEU A 6 -9.47 -8.16 28.27
C LEU A 6 -10.48 -8.10 27.13
N LEU A 7 -11.73 -7.71 27.41
CA LEU A 7 -12.80 -7.69 26.41
C LEU A 7 -12.52 -6.71 25.27
N GLY A 8 -12.04 -5.49 25.58
CA GLY A 8 -11.72 -4.49 24.56
C GLY A 8 -10.64 -4.94 23.56
N PRO A 9 -9.45 -5.37 24.02
CA PRO A 9 -8.42 -5.93 23.13
C PRO A 9 -8.89 -7.15 22.34
N PHE A 10 -9.70 -8.03 22.94
CA PHE A 10 -10.24 -9.18 22.26
C PHE A 10 -11.19 -8.78 21.11
N LEU A 11 -12.16 -7.88 21.39
CA LEU A 11 -13.09 -7.37 20.38
C LEU A 11 -12.36 -6.63 19.26
N TYR A 12 -11.34 -5.83 19.60
CA TYR A 12 -10.49 -5.18 18.61
C TYR A 12 -9.77 -6.21 17.72
N GLY A 13 -9.16 -7.23 18.32
CA GLY A 13 -8.52 -8.32 17.58
C GLY A 13 -9.51 -9.06 16.67
N ALA A 14 -10.68 -9.44 17.18
CA ALA A 14 -11.71 -10.10 16.40
C ALA A 14 -12.18 -9.25 15.20
N LEU A 15 -12.33 -7.92 15.40
CA LEU A 15 -12.71 -7.01 14.33
C LEU A 15 -11.65 -6.97 13.21
N PHE A 16 -10.38 -6.75 13.55
CA PHE A 16 -9.34 -6.53 12.55
C PHE A 16 -8.72 -7.81 11.98
N VAL A 17 -8.74 -8.93 12.74
CA VAL A 17 -8.15 -10.19 12.30
C VAL A 17 -9.17 -11.10 11.61
N VAL A 18 -10.46 -10.97 11.96
CA VAL A 18 -11.51 -11.86 11.43
C VAL A 18 -12.53 -11.06 10.63
N ALA A 19 -13.23 -10.11 11.26
CA ALA A 19 -14.38 -9.46 10.63
C ALA A 19 -13.99 -8.60 9.42
N LEU A 20 -12.89 -7.85 9.51
CA LEU A 20 -12.42 -7.02 8.41
C LEU A 20 -11.95 -7.86 7.20
N PRO A 21 -11.07 -8.85 7.32
CA PRO A 21 -10.70 -9.72 6.19
C PRO A 21 -11.91 -10.46 5.58
N ALA A 22 -12.82 -10.99 6.42
CA ALA A 22 -14.03 -11.64 5.95
C ALA A 22 -14.94 -10.67 5.20
N GLY A 23 -15.13 -9.46 5.69
CA GLY A 23 -15.89 -8.41 5.03
C GLY A 23 -15.28 -7.98 3.69
N LEU A 24 -13.95 -7.84 3.62
CA LEU A 24 -13.24 -7.52 2.37
C LEU A 24 -13.38 -8.67 1.35
N TRP A 25 -13.28 -9.90 1.81
CA TRP A 25 -13.51 -11.08 0.96
C TRP A 25 -14.92 -11.09 0.41
N TRP A 26 -15.93 -10.98 1.29
CA TRP A 26 -17.32 -10.92 0.89
C TRP A 26 -17.59 -9.78 -0.10
N TRP A 27 -17.02 -8.61 0.15
CA TRP A 27 -17.17 -7.46 -0.74
C TRP A 27 -16.55 -7.71 -2.11
N ALA A 28 -15.35 -8.31 -2.17
CA ALA A 28 -14.70 -8.69 -3.42
C ALA A 28 -15.59 -9.66 -4.23
N GLU A 29 -16.16 -10.67 -3.58
CA GLU A 29 -17.09 -11.62 -4.24
C GLU A 29 -18.38 -10.93 -4.72
N ALA A 30 -18.97 -10.09 -3.89
CA ALA A 30 -20.22 -9.38 -4.20
C ALA A 30 -20.07 -8.40 -5.39
N THR A 31 -18.87 -7.86 -5.59
CA THR A 31 -18.59 -6.89 -6.65
C THR A 31 -17.87 -7.48 -7.86
N GLN A 32 -17.55 -8.77 -7.84
CA GLN A 32 -16.81 -9.44 -8.91
C GLN A 32 -17.47 -9.29 -10.29
N ALA A 33 -18.79 -9.39 -10.36
CA ALA A 33 -19.54 -9.27 -11.61
C ALA A 33 -19.63 -7.83 -12.16
N VAL A 34 -19.39 -6.84 -11.31
CA VAL A 34 -19.47 -5.41 -11.67
C VAL A 34 -18.12 -4.89 -12.20
N ILE A 35 -17.01 -5.52 -11.80
CA ILE A 35 -15.67 -5.10 -12.22
C ILE A 35 -15.35 -5.70 -13.58
N GLY A 36 -15.45 -4.90 -14.63
CA GLY A 36 -15.13 -5.28 -16.02
C GLY A 36 -13.62 -5.34 -16.34
N LEU A 37 -12.76 -5.38 -15.31
CA LEU A 37 -11.31 -5.44 -15.47
C LEU A 37 -10.81 -6.90 -15.51
N PRO A 38 -9.64 -7.16 -16.15
CA PRO A 38 -9.13 -8.52 -16.30
C PRO A 38 -8.87 -9.22 -14.95
N ALA A 39 -9.32 -10.47 -14.86
CA ALA A 39 -9.03 -11.34 -13.75
C ALA A 39 -7.69 -12.07 -13.99
N TYR A 40 -6.65 -11.67 -13.28
CA TYR A 40 -5.36 -12.37 -13.34
C TYR A 40 -5.31 -13.45 -12.28
N ARG A 41 -5.19 -14.69 -12.71
CA ARG A 41 -4.96 -15.83 -11.81
C ARG A 41 -3.52 -16.27 -11.90
N LEU A 42 -2.71 -15.83 -10.97
CA LEU A 42 -1.27 -16.12 -10.86
C LEU A 42 -0.98 -16.83 -9.50
N PRO A 43 -1.32 -18.13 -9.36
CA PRO A 43 -1.32 -18.80 -8.05
C PRO A 43 0.04 -18.72 -7.34
N PHE A 44 1.12 -19.02 -8.03
CA PHE A 44 2.46 -19.00 -7.41
C PHE A 44 2.88 -17.62 -6.96
N VAL A 45 2.66 -16.60 -7.78
CA VAL A 45 2.95 -15.19 -7.45
C VAL A 45 2.03 -14.72 -6.33
N GLY A 46 0.73 -14.96 -6.44
CA GLY A 46 -0.28 -14.55 -5.48
C GLY A 46 -0.05 -15.15 -4.10
N TRP A 47 0.13 -16.46 -4.01
CA TRP A 47 0.40 -17.11 -2.71
C TRP A 47 1.78 -16.75 -2.17
N GLY A 48 2.78 -16.54 -3.02
CA GLY A 48 4.08 -16.01 -2.61
C GLY A 48 3.98 -14.62 -1.98
N LEU A 49 3.26 -13.70 -2.62
CA LEU A 49 3.00 -12.36 -2.07
C LEU A 49 2.19 -12.44 -0.77
N SER A 50 1.19 -13.32 -0.71
CA SER A 50 0.40 -13.54 0.52
C SER A 50 1.29 -13.99 1.68
N ALA A 51 2.20 -14.92 1.43
CA ALA A 51 3.16 -15.40 2.43
C ALA A 51 4.11 -14.28 2.89
N VAL A 52 4.62 -13.46 1.96
CA VAL A 52 5.47 -12.30 2.27
C VAL A 52 4.70 -11.27 3.10
N GLY A 53 3.47 -10.90 2.70
CA GLY A 53 2.63 -9.97 3.42
C GLY A 53 2.33 -10.45 4.84
N LEU A 54 1.96 -11.73 4.99
CA LEU A 54 1.69 -12.34 6.29
C LEU A 54 2.96 -12.39 7.16
N ALA A 55 4.09 -12.80 6.61
CA ALA A 55 5.37 -12.84 7.34
C ALA A 55 5.77 -11.44 7.83
N MET A 56 5.57 -10.42 7.00
CA MET A 56 5.84 -9.02 7.37
C MET A 56 4.93 -8.55 8.53
N ILE A 57 3.63 -8.88 8.49
CA ILE A 57 2.69 -8.58 9.58
C ILE A 57 3.16 -9.25 10.87
N LEU A 58 3.43 -10.57 10.83
CA LEU A 58 3.84 -11.33 12.00
C LEU A 58 5.16 -10.82 12.59
N ALA A 59 6.15 -10.55 11.75
CA ALA A 59 7.43 -9.99 12.17
C ALA A 59 7.28 -8.59 12.80
N ALA A 60 6.40 -7.76 12.24
CA ALA A 60 6.10 -6.44 12.79
C ALA A 60 5.36 -6.53 14.14
N MET A 61 4.39 -7.43 14.26
CA MET A 61 3.69 -7.69 15.53
C MET A 61 4.65 -8.19 16.61
N LEU A 62 5.56 -9.10 16.25
CA LEU A 62 6.58 -9.60 17.16
C LEU A 62 7.52 -8.48 17.61
N ALA A 63 7.97 -7.63 16.70
CA ALA A 63 8.81 -6.48 17.02
C ALA A 63 8.11 -5.51 17.99
N LEU A 64 6.81 -5.22 17.80
CA LEU A 64 6.03 -4.40 18.73
C LEU A 64 5.92 -5.05 20.10
N ARG A 65 5.69 -6.35 20.16
CA ARG A 65 5.59 -7.07 21.44
C ARG A 65 6.92 -7.07 22.19
N VAL A 66 8.02 -7.39 21.51
CA VAL A 66 9.35 -7.56 22.12
C VAL A 66 9.97 -6.20 22.49
N HIS A 67 9.92 -5.23 21.59
CA HIS A 67 10.62 -3.96 21.76
C HIS A 67 9.67 -2.83 22.20
N GLY A 68 8.39 -2.90 21.82
CA GLY A 68 7.37 -1.90 22.15
C GLY A 68 6.69 -2.13 23.48
N GLY A 69 6.66 -3.38 23.94
CA GLY A 69 5.97 -3.76 25.17
C GLY A 69 4.43 -3.75 25.06
N GLY A 70 3.90 -3.83 23.84
CA GLY A 70 2.47 -3.79 23.56
C GLY A 70 2.05 -4.59 22.34
N LEU A 71 0.76 -4.56 22.02
CA LEU A 71 0.18 -5.16 20.83
C LEU A 71 -0.02 -4.09 19.74
N PRO A 72 -0.15 -4.47 18.46
CA PRO A 72 -0.38 -3.55 17.34
C PRO A 72 -1.83 -3.05 17.31
N MET A 73 -2.24 -2.37 18.36
CA MET A 73 -3.59 -1.85 18.49
C MET A 73 -3.55 -0.34 18.64
N ASN A 74 -4.13 0.39 17.67
CA ASN A 74 -4.19 1.85 17.75
C ASN A 74 -4.97 2.35 18.98
N ALA A 75 -5.95 1.56 19.43
CA ALA A 75 -6.68 1.84 20.67
C ALA A 75 -5.85 1.62 21.94
N TYR A 76 -4.81 0.78 21.85
CA TYR A 76 -3.91 0.43 22.97
C TYR A 76 -2.45 0.48 22.50
N PRO A 77 -1.95 1.67 22.13
CA PRO A 77 -0.66 1.79 21.48
C PRO A 77 0.48 1.40 22.42
N PRO A 78 1.54 0.73 21.89
CA PRO A 78 2.68 0.32 22.68
C PRO A 78 3.35 1.52 23.37
N PRO A 79 3.87 1.34 24.61
CA PRO A 79 4.46 2.43 25.38
C PRO A 79 5.78 2.95 24.80
N ARG A 80 6.49 2.17 23.99
CA ARG A 80 7.78 2.55 23.39
C ARG A 80 7.68 2.62 21.88
N TYR A 81 8.38 3.58 21.29
CA TYR A 81 8.53 3.67 19.84
C TYR A 81 9.49 2.60 19.33
N VAL A 82 9.05 1.80 18.35
CA VAL A 82 9.81 0.66 17.83
C VAL A 82 10.46 1.02 16.50
N ARG A 83 11.77 0.73 16.39
CA ARG A 83 12.58 0.92 15.18
C ARG A 83 13.30 -0.37 14.76
N GLN A 84 13.05 -1.47 15.43
CA GLN A 84 13.67 -2.77 15.18
C GLN A 84 12.82 -3.62 14.24
N GLY A 85 13.46 -4.64 13.66
CA GLY A 85 12.80 -5.54 12.71
C GLY A 85 12.30 -4.79 11.47
N PRO A 86 11.10 -5.09 10.97
CA PRO A 86 10.53 -4.43 9.80
C PRO A 86 10.38 -2.90 9.94
N TYR A 87 10.23 -2.37 11.17
CA TYR A 87 10.16 -0.93 11.44
C TYR A 87 11.44 -0.15 11.14
N ARG A 88 12.56 -0.85 10.99
CA ARG A 88 13.81 -0.25 10.53
C ARG A 88 13.72 0.23 9.08
N TRP A 89 12.96 -0.50 8.25
CA TRP A 89 12.89 -0.28 6.81
C TRP A 89 11.66 0.50 6.40
N ILE A 90 10.52 0.19 7.00
CA ILE A 90 9.19 0.72 6.68
C ILE A 90 8.55 1.22 7.97
N ARG A 91 7.95 2.42 7.95
CA ARG A 91 7.32 3.01 9.14
C ARG A 91 6.09 2.25 9.62
N HIS A 92 5.29 1.74 8.69
CA HIS A 92 4.03 1.07 8.97
C HIS A 92 3.99 -0.32 8.30
N PRO A 93 4.87 -1.27 8.74
CA PRO A 93 5.04 -2.54 8.05
C PRO A 93 3.78 -3.43 8.12
N ILE A 94 2.95 -3.30 9.16
CA ILE A 94 1.69 -4.04 9.27
C ILE A 94 0.73 -3.64 8.15
N TYR A 95 0.58 -2.34 7.86
CA TYR A 95 -0.31 -1.85 6.82
C TYR A 95 0.18 -2.24 5.42
N VAL A 96 1.48 -2.08 5.17
CA VAL A 96 2.08 -2.50 3.91
C VAL A 96 1.94 -4.02 3.73
N GLY A 97 2.22 -4.80 4.77
CA GLY A 97 2.04 -6.25 4.76
C GLY A 97 0.60 -6.67 4.48
N PHE A 98 -0.37 -5.96 5.05
CA PHE A 98 -1.78 -6.26 4.81
C PHE A 98 -2.21 -5.91 3.37
N ALA A 99 -1.77 -4.80 2.82
CA ALA A 99 -2.03 -4.48 1.42
C ALA A 99 -1.42 -5.51 0.45
N ILE A 100 -0.17 -5.96 0.73
CA ILE A 100 0.48 -7.03 -0.03
C ILE A 100 -0.28 -8.36 0.12
N LEU A 101 -0.75 -8.69 1.32
CA LEU A 101 -1.55 -9.89 1.57
C LEU A 101 -2.84 -9.89 0.76
N VAL A 102 -3.60 -8.78 0.77
CA VAL A 102 -4.84 -8.64 0.01
C VAL A 102 -4.58 -8.74 -1.50
N ALA A 103 -3.55 -8.07 -2.01
CA ALA A 103 -3.14 -8.17 -3.41
C ALA A 103 -2.75 -9.61 -3.78
N GLY A 104 -1.98 -10.28 -2.90
CA GLY A 104 -1.53 -11.64 -3.09
C GLY A 104 -2.69 -12.63 -3.14
N VAL A 105 -3.63 -12.54 -2.21
CA VAL A 105 -4.86 -13.37 -2.21
C VAL A 105 -5.66 -13.14 -3.47
N SER A 106 -5.83 -11.87 -3.88
CA SER A 106 -6.58 -11.52 -5.10
C SER A 106 -5.96 -12.12 -6.36
N LEU A 107 -4.63 -12.05 -6.50
CA LEU A 107 -3.89 -12.69 -7.60
C LEU A 107 -3.93 -14.22 -7.52
N GLY A 108 -3.81 -14.80 -6.33
CA GLY A 108 -3.84 -16.24 -6.11
C GLY A 108 -5.18 -16.87 -6.46
N THR A 109 -6.26 -16.20 -6.13
CA THR A 109 -7.64 -16.63 -6.41
C THR A 109 -8.14 -16.21 -7.80
N GLY A 110 -7.53 -15.19 -8.41
CA GLY A 110 -8.00 -14.61 -9.67
C GLY A 110 -9.19 -13.67 -9.50
N SER A 111 -9.30 -13.00 -8.36
CA SER A 111 -10.37 -12.02 -8.13
C SER A 111 -10.03 -10.68 -8.76
N ALA A 112 -10.74 -10.29 -9.82
CA ALA A 112 -10.61 -8.98 -10.45
C ALA A 112 -11.02 -7.87 -9.48
N SER A 113 -12.14 -8.03 -8.80
CA SER A 113 -12.60 -7.06 -7.78
C SER A 113 -11.63 -6.96 -6.61
N GLY A 114 -11.11 -8.09 -6.12
CA GLY A 114 -10.08 -8.09 -5.08
C GLY A 114 -8.84 -7.30 -5.48
N LEU A 115 -8.38 -7.47 -6.73
CA LEU A 115 -7.16 -6.84 -7.23
C LEU A 115 -7.36 -5.35 -7.55
N TRP A 116 -8.42 -5.01 -8.30
CA TRP A 116 -8.59 -3.67 -8.87
C TRP A 116 -9.44 -2.72 -8.04
N LEU A 117 -10.28 -3.24 -7.13
CA LEU A 117 -11.12 -2.45 -6.26
C LEU A 117 -10.64 -2.53 -4.81
N VAL A 118 -10.65 -3.74 -4.22
CA VAL A 118 -10.41 -3.90 -2.79
C VAL A 118 -8.97 -3.57 -2.41
N THR A 119 -7.97 -4.07 -3.14
CA THR A 119 -6.55 -3.80 -2.85
C THR A 119 -6.21 -2.31 -2.86
N PRO A 120 -6.54 -1.52 -3.92
CA PRO A 120 -6.28 -0.09 -3.92
C PRO A 120 -7.00 0.66 -2.81
N LEU A 121 -8.27 0.32 -2.54
CA LEU A 121 -9.03 0.98 -1.48
C LEU A 121 -8.47 0.68 -0.09
N VAL A 122 -8.03 -0.54 0.16
CA VAL A 122 -7.32 -0.91 1.40
C VAL A 122 -6.03 -0.11 1.53
N ALA A 123 -5.21 -0.04 0.47
CA ALA A 123 -3.96 0.71 0.49
C ALA A 123 -4.20 2.21 0.73
N LEU A 124 -5.15 2.81 0.03
CA LEU A 124 -5.54 4.22 0.19
C LEU A 124 -6.13 4.51 1.58
N GLY A 125 -7.00 3.63 2.07
CA GLY A 125 -7.59 3.76 3.41
C GLY A 125 -6.52 3.72 4.50
N MET A 126 -5.53 2.83 4.37
CA MET A 126 -4.40 2.77 5.29
C MET A 126 -3.48 3.99 5.18
N ALA A 127 -3.22 4.48 3.97
CA ALA A 127 -2.46 5.70 3.76
C ALA A 127 -3.17 6.91 4.39
N ALA A 128 -4.48 7.02 4.22
CA ALA A 128 -5.29 8.07 4.83
C ALA A 128 -5.29 7.98 6.37
N LEU A 129 -5.41 6.77 6.94
CA LEU A 129 -5.32 6.54 8.38
C LEU A 129 -3.95 6.97 8.93
N VAL A 130 -2.88 6.61 8.25
CA VAL A 130 -1.51 7.00 8.63
C VAL A 130 -1.34 8.51 8.55
N ALA A 131 -1.74 9.13 7.45
CA ALA A 131 -1.55 10.57 7.23
C ALA A 131 -2.42 11.41 8.18
N GLY A 132 -3.69 11.04 8.36
CA GLY A 132 -4.66 11.82 9.12
C GLY A 132 -4.66 11.57 10.63
N TYR A 133 -4.33 10.36 11.05
CA TYR A 133 -4.46 9.97 12.46
C TYR A 133 -3.16 9.47 13.09
N GLU A 134 -2.59 8.37 12.59
CA GLU A 134 -1.48 7.69 13.27
C GLU A 134 -0.19 8.49 13.24
N GLY A 135 0.18 9.06 12.09
CA GLY A 135 1.38 9.88 11.94
C GLY A 135 1.39 11.09 12.88
N PRO A 136 0.34 11.92 12.92
CA PRO A 136 0.21 13.00 13.90
C PRO A 136 0.22 12.52 15.36
N ALA A 137 -0.45 11.40 15.67
CA ALA A 137 -0.48 10.84 17.02
C ALA A 137 0.90 10.36 17.49
N LEU A 138 1.65 9.69 16.61
CA LEU A 138 3.02 9.25 16.89
C LEU A 138 3.96 10.44 17.12
N ARG A 139 3.86 11.48 16.29
CA ARG A 139 4.66 12.71 16.47
C ARG A 139 4.36 13.41 17.79
N ARG A 140 3.09 13.53 18.15
CA ARG A 140 2.70 14.12 19.45
C ARG A 140 3.21 13.32 20.64
N ARG A 141 3.24 11.99 20.54
CA ARG A 141 3.59 11.11 21.64
C ARG A 141 5.09 10.90 21.79
N PHE A 142 5.83 10.81 20.68
CA PHE A 142 7.23 10.41 20.66
C PHE A 142 8.18 11.49 20.13
N GLY A 143 7.65 12.65 19.72
CA GLY A 143 8.45 13.79 19.29
C GLY A 143 9.49 13.43 18.23
N ASP A 144 10.75 13.82 18.48
CA ASP A 144 11.88 13.61 17.57
C ASP A 144 12.14 12.12 17.28
N ALA A 145 11.84 11.23 18.24
CA ALA A 145 11.94 9.80 17.98
C ALA A 145 11.07 9.34 16.81
N ALA A 146 9.89 9.95 16.61
CA ALA A 146 9.03 9.66 15.47
C ALA A 146 9.41 10.47 14.22
N ALA A 147 10.17 11.58 14.37
CA ALA A 147 10.63 12.40 13.25
C ALA A 147 11.75 11.71 12.45
N GLU A 148 12.65 10.98 13.13
CA GLU A 148 13.64 10.15 12.47
C GLU A 148 12.95 9.01 11.70
N GLY A 149 12.78 9.20 10.41
CA GLY A 149 12.06 8.26 9.54
C GLY A 149 12.79 6.93 9.31
N PRO A 150 12.07 5.91 8.84
CA PRO A 150 12.64 4.64 8.41
C PRO A 150 13.62 4.86 7.25
N TRP A 151 14.38 3.82 6.90
CA TRP A 151 15.37 3.93 5.82
C TRP A 151 14.71 4.29 4.47
N LEU A 152 13.54 3.71 4.15
CA LEU A 152 12.72 4.10 3.00
C LEU A 152 11.71 5.17 3.43
N ARG A 153 11.89 6.39 2.91
CA ARG A 153 10.97 7.52 3.11
C ARG A 153 10.99 8.43 1.89
N LEU A 154 9.89 9.10 1.62
CA LEU A 154 9.92 10.18 0.64
C LEU A 154 10.77 11.34 1.17
N PRO A 155 11.58 11.99 0.31
CA PRO A 155 12.38 13.14 0.69
C PRO A 155 11.50 14.26 1.26
N GLY A 156 11.98 14.94 2.28
CA GLY A 156 11.39 16.20 2.75
C GLY A 156 11.71 17.34 1.78
N GLY A 157 10.88 18.38 1.77
CA GLY A 157 11.07 19.56 0.92
C GLY A 157 12.10 20.58 1.44
N ASP A 158 13.15 20.14 2.05
CA ASP A 158 14.16 20.96 2.76
C ASP A 158 15.15 21.71 1.82
N GLY A 159 14.97 21.60 0.49
CA GLY A 159 15.74 22.38 -0.51
C GLY A 159 17.21 21.99 -0.68
N GLY A 160 17.70 20.99 0.04
CA GLY A 160 19.06 20.45 -0.11
C GLY A 160 19.19 19.47 -1.28
N PRO A 161 20.42 19.20 -1.77
CA PRO A 161 20.63 18.20 -2.81
C PRO A 161 20.21 16.81 -2.30
N PRO A 162 19.50 16.00 -3.13
CA PRO A 162 19.00 14.71 -2.71
C PRO A 162 20.15 13.73 -2.41
N SER A 163 20.11 13.12 -1.25
CA SER A 163 21.06 12.06 -0.86
C SER A 163 20.84 10.79 -1.69
N LEU A 164 21.83 9.89 -1.73
CA LEU A 164 21.68 8.58 -2.36
C LEU A 164 20.47 7.81 -1.79
N ARG A 165 20.24 7.91 -0.48
CA ARG A 165 19.08 7.33 0.19
C ARG A 165 17.76 7.87 -0.34
N ASP A 166 17.68 9.19 -0.55
CA ASP A 166 16.47 9.83 -1.07
C ASP A 166 16.18 9.36 -2.49
N ARG A 167 17.22 9.27 -3.33
CA ARG A 167 17.10 8.72 -4.70
C ARG A 167 16.60 7.28 -4.69
N ILE A 168 17.19 6.40 -3.89
CA ILE A 168 16.75 5.00 -3.75
C ILE A 168 15.30 4.94 -3.24
N SER A 169 14.94 5.77 -2.28
CA SER A 169 13.58 5.81 -1.74
C SER A 169 12.55 6.26 -2.78
N VAL A 170 12.87 7.26 -3.60
CA VAL A 170 11.98 7.70 -4.70
C VAL A 170 11.83 6.59 -5.74
N VAL A 171 12.92 5.94 -6.13
CA VAL A 171 12.85 4.80 -7.05
C VAL A 171 11.97 3.69 -6.49
N ALA A 172 12.20 3.28 -5.24
CA ALA A 172 11.47 2.17 -4.61
C ALA A 172 9.99 2.48 -4.32
N LEU A 173 9.68 3.70 -3.91
CA LEU A 173 8.33 4.07 -3.43
C LEU A 173 7.46 4.72 -4.51
N VAL A 174 8.06 5.29 -5.54
CA VAL A 174 7.34 6.01 -6.60
C VAL A 174 7.56 5.34 -7.95
N PHE A 175 8.81 5.24 -8.40
CA PHE A 175 9.12 4.75 -9.74
C PHE A 175 8.74 3.28 -9.95
N LEU A 176 9.11 2.38 -9.03
CA LEU A 176 8.78 0.97 -9.18
C LEU A 176 7.27 0.70 -9.20
N PRO A 177 6.46 1.22 -8.24
CA PRO A 177 5.01 1.07 -8.29
C PRO A 177 4.39 1.69 -9.55
N TRP A 178 4.88 2.86 -9.97
CA TRP A 178 4.43 3.50 -11.19
C TRP A 178 4.76 2.67 -12.44
N THR A 179 5.99 2.17 -12.56
CA THR A 179 6.41 1.32 -13.69
C THR A 179 5.58 0.04 -13.75
N VAL A 180 5.35 -0.61 -12.61
CA VAL A 180 4.51 -1.83 -12.55
C VAL A 180 3.09 -1.52 -12.99
N ALA A 181 2.50 -0.41 -12.53
CA ALA A 181 1.15 -0.01 -12.92
C ALA A 181 1.08 0.37 -14.42
N TYR A 182 2.07 1.13 -14.91
CA TYR A 182 2.16 1.57 -16.31
C TYR A 182 2.34 0.38 -17.24
N GLU A 183 3.35 -0.47 -16.99
CA GLU A 183 3.60 -1.67 -17.79
C GLU A 183 2.43 -2.65 -17.73
N GLY A 184 1.81 -2.79 -16.57
CA GLY A 184 0.60 -3.57 -16.40
C GLY A 184 -0.53 -3.06 -17.28
N ALA A 185 -0.83 -1.77 -17.23
CA ALA A 185 -1.85 -1.14 -18.05
C ALA A 185 -1.53 -1.23 -19.55
N PHE A 186 -0.27 -1.01 -19.93
CA PHE A 186 0.17 -1.10 -21.32
C PHE A 186 0.00 -2.53 -21.88
N ARG A 187 0.36 -3.56 -21.10
CA ARG A 187 0.22 -4.97 -21.50
C ARG A 187 -1.23 -5.46 -21.56
N LEU A 188 -2.14 -4.78 -20.84
CA LEU A 188 -3.59 -5.04 -20.93
C LEU A 188 -4.15 -4.69 -22.32
N GLY A 189 -3.47 -3.77 -23.02
CA GLY A 189 -3.95 -3.26 -24.30
C GLY A 189 -5.18 -2.36 -24.14
N ILE A 190 -5.68 -1.90 -25.26
CA ILE A 190 -6.90 -1.08 -25.32
C ILE A 190 -8.09 -2.04 -25.45
N PRO A 191 -9.07 -2.02 -24.51
CA PRO A 191 -10.27 -2.82 -24.65
C PRO A 191 -10.99 -2.53 -25.99
N PRO A 192 -11.62 -3.53 -26.63
CA PRO A 192 -12.31 -3.34 -27.90
C PRO A 192 -13.45 -2.32 -27.86
N ASP A 193 -14.02 -2.13 -26.67
CA ASP A 193 -15.11 -1.21 -26.33
C ASP A 193 -14.62 0.09 -25.67
N ALA A 194 -13.31 0.34 -25.68
CA ALA A 194 -12.75 1.55 -25.09
C ALA A 194 -13.31 2.80 -25.77
N VAL A 195 -13.84 3.69 -24.95
CA VAL A 195 -14.27 5.01 -25.41
C VAL A 195 -13.03 5.81 -25.79
N GLN A 196 -12.99 6.26 -27.03
CA GLN A 196 -11.91 7.12 -27.51
C GLN A 196 -12.04 8.50 -26.84
N ALA A 197 -11.07 8.82 -25.97
CA ALA A 197 -11.10 10.03 -25.15
C ALA A 197 -10.56 11.29 -25.85
N PHE A 198 -10.46 11.29 -27.17
CA PHE A 198 -10.06 12.49 -27.91
C PHE A 198 -11.27 13.35 -28.32
N LEU A 199 -11.06 14.64 -28.38
CA LEU A 199 -12.07 15.58 -28.87
C LEU A 199 -12.16 15.48 -30.42
N PRO A 200 -13.36 15.64 -31.02
CA PRO A 200 -13.53 15.47 -32.46
C PRO A 200 -12.58 16.30 -33.32
N PHE A 201 -12.18 17.48 -32.88
CA PHE A 201 -11.26 18.35 -33.58
C PHE A 201 -9.80 17.88 -33.52
N GLU A 202 -9.42 17.05 -32.55
CA GLU A 202 -8.05 16.54 -32.40
C GLU A 202 -7.73 15.49 -33.45
N ARG A 203 -8.75 14.86 -34.10
CA ARG A 203 -8.58 13.89 -35.17
C ARG A 203 -7.83 14.43 -36.42
N GLY A 204 -7.93 15.73 -36.65
CA GLY A 204 -7.27 16.40 -37.75
C GLY A 204 -5.88 16.94 -37.46
N TRP A 205 -5.40 16.78 -36.24
CA TRP A 205 -4.09 17.32 -35.86
C TRP A 205 -2.97 16.40 -36.36
N PRO A 206 -1.98 16.95 -37.06
CA PRO A 206 -0.83 16.16 -37.49
C PRO A 206 -0.02 15.72 -36.27
N VAL A 207 0.38 14.46 -36.24
CA VAL A 207 1.35 13.97 -35.25
C VAL A 207 2.71 14.62 -35.54
N LEU A 208 3.12 15.53 -34.69
CA LEU A 208 4.40 16.24 -34.79
C LEU A 208 5.46 15.46 -34.06
N VAL A 209 6.26 14.65 -34.75
CA VAL A 209 7.28 13.76 -34.16
C VAL A 209 8.26 14.49 -33.25
N TRP A 210 8.57 15.76 -33.50
CA TRP A 210 9.43 16.56 -32.62
C TRP A 210 8.85 16.80 -31.24
N THR A 211 7.53 16.70 -31.05
CA THR A 211 6.91 16.82 -29.71
C THR A 211 7.30 15.68 -28.79
N GLU A 212 7.71 14.53 -29.32
CA GLU A 212 8.24 13.44 -28.52
C GLU A 212 9.51 13.86 -27.76
N VAL A 213 10.36 14.68 -28.38
CA VAL A 213 11.57 15.21 -27.74
C VAL A 213 11.21 16.08 -26.54
N VAL A 214 10.16 16.90 -26.67
CA VAL A 214 9.65 17.71 -25.56
C VAL A 214 9.04 16.82 -24.48
N TYR A 215 8.27 15.80 -24.87
CA TYR A 215 7.67 14.86 -23.94
C TYR A 215 8.73 14.06 -23.15
N VAL A 216 9.75 13.55 -23.86
CA VAL A 216 10.86 12.81 -23.22
C VAL A 216 11.72 13.72 -22.33
N SER A 217 11.87 14.99 -22.66
CA SER A 217 12.65 15.95 -21.87
C SER A 217 12.02 16.30 -20.50
N VAL A 218 10.74 16.00 -20.31
CA VAL A 218 10.04 16.16 -19.01
C VAL A 218 10.45 15.07 -18.01
N TYR A 219 10.99 13.95 -18.50
CA TYR A 219 11.53 12.91 -17.64
C TYR A 219 13.01 13.23 -17.36
N PRO A 220 13.40 13.59 -16.12
CA PRO A 220 14.81 13.77 -15.80
C PRO A 220 15.54 12.44 -15.95
N LEU A 221 16.52 12.42 -16.84
CA LEU A 221 17.48 11.34 -17.00
C LEU A 221 18.36 11.18 -15.74
#